data_0270f3304b23c7bb42d41858830e9e4e
#
_entry.id   0270f3304b23c7bb42d41858830e9e4e
#
_cell.length_a   1.000
_cell.length_b   1.000
_cell.length_c   1.000
_cell.angle_alpha   90.00
_cell.angle_beta   90.00
_cell.angle_gamma   90.00
#
_symmetry.space_group_name_H-M   'P 1'
#
loop_
_entity.id
_entity.type
_entity.pdbx_description
1 polymer ?
#
loop_
_entity_poly.entity_id
_entity_poly.type
_entity_poly.pdbx_seq_one_letter_code
_entity_poly.pdbx_strand_id
1 'polypeptide(L)'
;MSTATGYNFAYLDEDTKRMIRRAILKAVAIPGHQVPFGSREMPLPYGWGTGGIQVTASIIGPQDRLKVIDQGADDTTNAVSIRRFFARVAGVPTTERTSEASIIQTRHRIPETPLREGQILVYQVPMPEPLFRLEPRVAETKRLHAMADYGLMHVRLYEDIARHGHIAISYNYPVMVNGRYLMAPSPIPAFDNPKMDRMPALQLFGAGREKRIYAVPPYTAVRSLDFEDHPFEPVRAKAACALCGSRESYLDEVVTDDRGGRMFLCSDTDYCGERQAAVQRDAAE
;
A
#
# COMPACT_ATOMS: atom_id res chain seq x y z
N MET A 1 7.74 -35.08 20.02
CA MET A 1 6.76 -34.74 18.98
C MET A 1 5.66 -33.97 19.67
N SER A 2 5.74 -32.66 19.68
CA SER A 2 4.69 -31.81 20.23
C SER A 2 3.70 -31.54 19.12
N THR A 3 2.57 -32.18 19.14
CA THR A 3 1.40 -31.79 18.36
C THR A 3 0.87 -30.50 18.97
N ALA A 4 1.37 -29.37 18.48
CA ALA A 4 0.78 -28.09 18.77
C ALA A 4 -0.59 -28.07 18.06
N THR A 5 -1.60 -28.60 18.71
CA THR A 5 -3.01 -28.39 18.39
C THR A 5 -3.45 -26.99 18.83
N GLY A 6 -2.56 -26.01 18.77
CA GLY A 6 -2.92 -24.62 18.94
C GLY A 6 -3.71 -24.18 17.73
N TYR A 7 -4.98 -23.87 17.91
CA TYR A 7 -5.78 -23.18 16.90
C TYR A 7 -5.06 -21.90 16.53
N ASN A 8 -4.54 -21.83 15.29
CA ASN A 8 -3.83 -20.66 14.83
C ASN A 8 -4.85 -19.63 14.36
N PHE A 9 -5.29 -18.80 15.26
CA PHE A 9 -6.26 -17.73 15.00
C PHE A 9 -5.82 -16.73 13.96
N ALA A 10 -4.54 -16.72 13.64
CA ALA A 10 -3.94 -15.74 12.76
C ALA A 10 -3.79 -16.22 11.31
N TYR A 11 -4.08 -17.50 11.03
CA TYR A 11 -3.93 -18.08 9.71
C TYR A 11 -5.28 -18.49 9.12
N LEU A 12 -5.47 -18.19 7.84
CA LEU A 12 -6.70 -18.51 7.13
C LEU A 12 -6.80 -20.02 6.89
N ASP A 13 -8.01 -20.56 6.99
CA ASP A 13 -8.29 -21.92 6.53
C ASP A 13 -8.16 -22.01 4.99
N GLU A 14 -7.99 -23.23 4.49
CA GLU A 14 -7.74 -23.46 3.06
C GLU A 14 -8.94 -23.09 2.18
N ASP A 15 -10.16 -23.19 2.68
CA ASP A 15 -11.35 -22.77 1.92
C ASP A 15 -11.40 -21.26 1.77
N THR A 16 -11.10 -20.54 2.82
CA THR A 16 -10.97 -19.06 2.79
C THR A 16 -9.85 -18.63 1.85
N LYS A 17 -8.68 -19.25 1.91
CA LYS A 17 -7.58 -18.98 0.98
C LYS A 17 -8.00 -19.22 -0.48
N ARG A 18 -8.72 -20.31 -0.73
CA ARG A 18 -9.23 -20.65 -2.07
C ARG A 18 -10.23 -19.60 -2.57
N MET A 19 -11.13 -19.13 -1.72
CA MET A 19 -12.07 -18.06 -2.07
C MET A 19 -11.34 -16.75 -2.42
N ILE A 20 -10.33 -16.37 -1.63
CA ILE A 20 -9.53 -15.18 -1.90
C ILE A 20 -8.77 -15.34 -3.22
N ARG A 21 -8.12 -16.47 -3.48
CA ARG A 21 -7.42 -16.75 -4.75
C ARG A 21 -8.36 -16.66 -5.96
N ARG A 22 -9.59 -17.17 -5.84
CA ARG A 22 -10.62 -17.02 -6.90
C ARG A 22 -11.01 -15.57 -7.13
N ALA A 23 -11.12 -14.78 -6.06
CA ALA A 23 -11.39 -13.35 -6.16
C ALA A 23 -10.22 -12.61 -6.83
N ILE A 24 -8.97 -12.97 -6.51
CA ILE A 24 -7.78 -12.44 -7.19
C ILE A 24 -7.84 -12.72 -8.70
N LEU A 25 -8.13 -13.95 -9.11
CA LEU A 25 -8.23 -14.30 -10.52
C LEU A 25 -9.30 -13.47 -11.26
N LYS A 26 -10.45 -13.24 -10.62
CA LYS A 26 -11.50 -12.38 -11.16
C LYS A 26 -11.05 -10.92 -11.26
N ALA A 27 -10.35 -10.42 -10.24
CA ALA A 27 -9.83 -9.06 -10.23
C ALA A 27 -8.76 -8.85 -11.30
N VAL A 28 -7.90 -9.83 -11.54
CA VAL A 28 -6.90 -9.81 -12.62
C VAL A 28 -7.56 -9.83 -14.00
N ALA A 29 -8.68 -10.58 -14.17
CA ALA A 29 -9.41 -10.64 -15.43
C ALA A 29 -10.09 -9.31 -15.80
N ILE A 30 -10.42 -8.48 -14.80
CA ILE A 30 -11.05 -7.16 -14.98
C ILE A 30 -10.24 -6.13 -14.18
N PRO A 31 -9.12 -5.64 -14.71
CA PRO A 31 -8.22 -4.75 -14.00
C PRO A 31 -8.91 -3.52 -13.44
N GLY A 32 -8.65 -3.21 -12.18
CA GLY A 32 -9.22 -2.05 -11.47
C GLY A 32 -10.66 -2.26 -10.94
N HIS A 33 -11.33 -3.36 -11.31
CA HIS A 33 -12.66 -3.66 -10.79
C HIS A 33 -12.61 -4.30 -9.41
N GLN A 34 -13.48 -3.85 -8.49
CA GLN A 34 -13.56 -4.40 -7.14
C GLN A 34 -14.32 -5.74 -7.14
N VAL A 35 -13.65 -6.78 -6.65
CA VAL A 35 -14.23 -8.11 -6.51
C VAL A 35 -14.42 -8.43 -5.03
N PRO A 36 -15.66 -8.65 -4.56
CA PRO A 36 -15.89 -9.07 -3.19
C PRO A 36 -15.41 -10.51 -2.97
N PHE A 37 -14.96 -10.81 -1.76
CA PHE A 37 -14.65 -12.17 -1.33
C PHE A 37 -15.18 -12.46 0.07
N GLY A 38 -15.64 -13.68 0.29
CA GLY A 38 -15.99 -14.17 1.62
C GLY A 38 -14.73 -14.52 2.41
N SER A 39 -14.67 -14.13 3.66
CA SER A 39 -13.59 -14.49 4.56
C SER A 39 -14.10 -14.51 5.99
N ARG A 40 -13.61 -15.43 6.80
CA ARG A 40 -13.77 -15.35 8.25
C ARG A 40 -12.88 -14.24 8.78
N GLU A 41 -13.30 -13.60 9.85
CA GLU A 41 -12.45 -12.61 10.49
C GLU A 41 -11.21 -13.28 11.07
N MET A 42 -10.06 -12.72 10.75
CA MET A 42 -8.81 -13.08 11.40
C MET A 42 -8.68 -12.27 12.67
N PRO A 43 -8.44 -12.89 13.83
CA PRO A 43 -8.09 -12.16 15.03
C PRO A 43 -6.65 -11.64 14.90
N LEU A 44 -6.50 -10.55 14.16
CA LEU A 44 -5.23 -9.85 14.03
C LEU A 44 -5.08 -8.83 15.15
N PRO A 45 -3.85 -8.49 15.53
CA PRO A 45 -3.59 -7.38 16.42
C PRO A 45 -4.30 -6.10 15.94
N TYR A 46 -4.82 -5.36 16.90
CA TYR A 46 -5.55 -4.11 16.62
C TYR A 46 -4.70 -3.15 15.77
N GLY A 47 -5.29 -2.61 14.73
CA GLY A 47 -4.65 -1.59 13.88
C GLY A 47 -3.95 -2.11 12.62
N TRP A 48 -3.79 -3.42 12.43
CA TRP A 48 -3.07 -3.93 11.24
C TRP A 48 -3.87 -3.81 9.95
N GLY A 49 -5.19 -3.75 10.00
CA GLY A 49 -6.02 -3.92 8.80
C GLY A 49 -5.99 -5.36 8.27
N THR A 50 -7.12 -5.88 7.80
CA THR A 50 -7.23 -7.30 7.52
C THR A 50 -7.14 -7.66 6.05
N GLY A 51 -7.61 -6.79 5.14
CA GLY A 51 -7.73 -7.11 3.72
C GLY A 51 -6.41 -7.47 3.04
N GLY A 52 -5.41 -6.60 3.10
CA GLY A 52 -4.10 -6.86 2.50
C GLY A 52 -3.39 -8.04 3.14
N ILE A 53 -3.44 -8.17 4.46
CA ILE A 53 -2.83 -9.31 5.18
C ILE A 53 -3.51 -10.62 4.79
N GLN A 54 -4.83 -10.65 4.63
CA GLN A 54 -5.55 -11.84 4.15
C GLN A 54 -5.16 -12.19 2.71
N VAL A 55 -5.00 -11.20 1.85
CA VAL A 55 -4.52 -11.41 0.48
C VAL A 55 -3.11 -12.02 0.50
N THR A 56 -2.17 -11.42 1.24
CA THR A 56 -0.83 -11.99 1.41
C THR A 56 -0.87 -13.40 1.96
N ALA A 57 -1.63 -13.65 3.04
CA ALA A 57 -1.76 -14.97 3.64
C ALA A 57 -2.35 -16.04 2.70
N SER A 58 -3.15 -15.60 1.72
CA SER A 58 -3.77 -16.51 0.74
C SER A 58 -2.84 -16.94 -0.39
N ILE A 59 -1.84 -16.12 -0.73
CA ILE A 59 -0.94 -16.36 -1.87
C ILE A 59 0.46 -16.79 -1.45
N ILE A 60 0.90 -16.45 -0.23
CA ILE A 60 2.25 -16.74 0.23
C ILE A 60 2.53 -18.23 0.32
N GLY A 61 3.64 -18.66 -0.21
CA GLY A 61 4.12 -20.03 -0.20
C GLY A 61 5.51 -20.18 0.46
N PRO A 62 5.98 -21.40 0.67
CA PRO A 62 7.25 -21.65 1.38
C PRO A 62 8.49 -21.19 0.61
N GLN A 63 8.36 -20.96 -0.70
CA GLN A 63 9.46 -20.47 -1.55
C GLN A 63 9.49 -18.95 -1.67
N ASP A 64 8.47 -18.29 -1.12
CA ASP A 64 8.38 -16.84 -1.17
C ASP A 64 9.31 -16.19 -0.15
N ARG A 65 9.64 -14.92 -0.44
CA ARG A 65 10.36 -14.03 0.47
C ARG A 65 9.56 -12.74 0.63
N LEU A 66 9.25 -12.38 1.86
CA LEU A 66 8.34 -11.30 2.18
C LEU A 66 9.08 -10.03 2.63
N LYS A 67 8.81 -8.90 1.95
CA LYS A 67 9.08 -7.56 2.48
C LYS A 67 7.78 -6.95 2.99
N VAL A 68 7.84 -6.20 4.09
CA VAL A 68 6.68 -5.48 4.64
C VAL A 68 7.03 -4.01 4.82
N ILE A 69 6.14 -3.15 4.32
CA ILE A 69 6.12 -1.71 4.56
C ILE A 69 4.79 -1.38 5.20
N ASP A 70 4.77 -0.69 6.32
CA ASP A 70 3.54 -0.27 6.99
C ASP A 70 3.66 1.16 7.50
N GLN A 71 2.58 1.93 7.35
CA GLN A 71 2.59 3.36 7.68
C GLN A 71 3.72 4.15 6.97
N GLY A 72 4.09 3.71 5.78
CA GLY A 72 5.06 4.39 4.94
C GLY A 72 6.51 3.97 5.11
N ALA A 73 6.85 3.12 6.10
CA ALA A 73 8.22 2.69 6.34
C ALA A 73 8.32 1.18 6.62
N ASP A 74 9.50 0.59 6.48
CA ASP A 74 9.76 -0.83 6.69
C ASP A 74 10.33 -1.15 8.09
N ASP A 75 10.69 -0.15 8.87
CA ASP A 75 11.19 -0.25 10.23
C ASP A 75 10.17 0.13 11.31
N THR A 76 8.95 0.48 10.94
CA THR A 76 7.88 0.76 11.91
C THR A 76 7.57 -0.47 12.78
N THR A 77 7.07 -0.22 13.98
CA THR A 77 6.63 -1.28 14.89
C THR A 77 5.65 -2.24 14.23
N ASN A 78 4.74 -1.73 13.40
CA ASN A 78 3.78 -2.56 12.68
C ASN A 78 4.47 -3.38 11.58
N ALA A 79 5.33 -2.80 10.76
CA ALA A 79 6.04 -3.52 9.71
C ALA A 79 6.86 -4.68 10.31
N VAL A 80 7.63 -4.41 11.36
CA VAL A 80 8.40 -5.42 12.08
C VAL A 80 7.50 -6.51 12.68
N SER A 81 6.36 -6.13 13.27
CA SER A 81 5.42 -7.07 13.87
C SER A 81 4.74 -7.96 12.82
N ILE A 82 4.38 -7.40 11.67
CA ILE A 82 3.78 -8.15 10.55
C ILE A 82 4.81 -9.12 9.95
N ARG A 83 6.06 -8.70 9.75
CA ARG A 83 7.14 -9.60 9.31
C ARG A 83 7.29 -10.79 10.26
N ARG A 84 7.40 -10.53 11.57
CA ARG A 84 7.52 -11.58 12.59
C ARG A 84 6.30 -12.50 12.61
N PHE A 85 5.12 -11.94 12.42
CA PHE A 85 3.89 -12.72 12.31
C PHE A 85 3.98 -13.71 11.14
N PHE A 86 4.27 -13.27 9.92
CA PHE A 86 4.36 -14.15 8.76
C PHE A 86 5.50 -15.16 8.87
N ALA A 87 6.66 -14.76 9.36
CA ALA A 87 7.77 -15.68 9.61
C ALA A 87 7.37 -16.81 10.55
N ARG A 88 6.65 -16.50 11.63
CA ARG A 88 6.20 -17.50 12.61
C ARG A 88 5.05 -18.37 12.10
N VAL A 89 4.07 -17.77 11.41
CA VAL A 89 2.80 -18.44 11.06
C VAL A 89 2.90 -19.20 9.74
N ALA A 90 3.58 -18.63 8.75
CA ALA A 90 3.72 -19.20 7.42
C ALA A 90 5.10 -19.85 7.20
N GLY A 91 6.05 -19.67 8.12
CA GLY A 91 7.43 -20.19 7.96
C GLY A 91 8.18 -19.51 6.81
N VAL A 92 7.72 -18.35 6.34
CA VAL A 92 8.28 -17.68 5.17
C VAL A 92 9.49 -16.84 5.55
N PRO A 93 10.59 -16.90 4.79
CA PRO A 93 11.71 -15.96 4.94
C PRO A 93 11.26 -14.51 4.71
N THR A 94 11.82 -13.60 5.47
CA THR A 94 11.58 -12.15 5.31
C THR A 94 12.85 -11.42 4.89
N THR A 95 12.69 -10.28 4.24
CA THR A 95 13.79 -9.42 3.81
C THR A 95 13.39 -7.95 3.91
N GLU A 96 14.37 -7.09 4.06
CA GLU A 96 14.21 -5.64 3.92
C GLU A 96 14.53 -5.17 2.51
N ARG A 97 15.20 -6.01 1.70
CA ARG A 97 15.58 -5.68 0.32
C ARG A 97 14.44 -5.95 -0.65
N THR A 98 13.98 -4.91 -1.35
CA THR A 98 12.93 -5.02 -2.36
C THR A 98 13.33 -5.98 -3.50
N SER A 99 14.60 -5.96 -3.88
CA SER A 99 15.13 -6.82 -4.94
C SER A 99 15.11 -8.32 -4.62
N GLU A 100 15.08 -8.69 -3.34
CA GLU A 100 15.06 -10.10 -2.91
C GLU A 100 13.64 -10.60 -2.63
N ALA A 101 12.67 -9.71 -2.46
CA ALA A 101 11.30 -10.08 -2.14
C ALA A 101 10.57 -10.64 -3.36
N SER A 102 9.81 -11.72 -3.18
CA SER A 102 8.81 -12.17 -4.16
C SER A 102 7.45 -11.52 -3.91
N ILE A 103 7.14 -11.23 -2.64
CA ILE A 103 5.91 -10.55 -2.23
C ILE A 103 6.26 -9.34 -1.38
N ILE A 104 5.70 -8.20 -1.74
CA ILE A 104 5.81 -6.95 -0.99
C ILE A 104 4.44 -6.61 -0.42
N GLN A 105 4.29 -6.72 0.90
CA GLN A 105 3.11 -6.28 1.63
C GLN A 105 3.29 -4.83 2.05
N THR A 106 2.41 -3.95 1.62
CA THR A 106 2.55 -2.53 1.93
C THR A 106 1.23 -1.86 2.33
N ARG A 107 1.36 -0.74 3.02
CA ARG A 107 0.30 0.22 3.32
C ARG A 107 0.86 1.64 3.28
N HIS A 108 0.16 2.54 2.60
CA HIS A 108 0.48 3.96 2.39
C HIS A 108 1.69 4.25 1.48
N ARG A 109 2.39 3.22 0.98
CA ARG A 109 3.60 3.41 0.17
C ARG A 109 3.82 2.30 -0.84
N ILE A 110 4.37 2.67 -1.99
CA ILE A 110 5.04 1.74 -2.91
C ILE A 110 6.56 1.84 -2.66
N PRO A 111 7.33 0.74 -2.70
CA PRO A 111 8.79 0.80 -2.56
C PRO A 111 9.42 1.82 -3.51
N GLU A 112 10.51 2.45 -3.08
CA GLU A 112 11.28 3.35 -3.93
C GLU A 112 12.07 2.58 -5.00
N THR A 113 12.59 1.41 -4.65
CA THR A 113 13.22 0.51 -5.61
C THR A 113 12.17 -0.04 -6.57
N PRO A 114 12.36 0.11 -7.90
CA PRO A 114 11.41 -0.39 -8.89
C PRO A 114 11.18 -1.90 -8.76
N LEU A 115 9.92 -2.29 -8.82
CA LEU A 115 9.55 -3.70 -8.79
C LEU A 115 9.84 -4.37 -10.14
N ARG A 116 10.08 -5.68 -10.09
CA ARG A 116 10.45 -6.50 -11.25
C ARG A 116 9.32 -7.45 -11.64
N GLU A 117 9.43 -7.97 -12.81
CA GLU A 117 8.58 -9.08 -13.28
C GLU A 117 8.68 -10.27 -12.31
N GLY A 118 7.55 -10.93 -12.06
CA GLY A 118 7.44 -12.03 -11.12
C GLY A 118 7.23 -11.63 -9.66
N GLN A 119 7.44 -10.36 -9.30
CA GLN A 119 7.10 -9.88 -7.96
C GLN A 119 5.60 -9.56 -7.84
N ILE A 120 5.08 -9.66 -6.62
CA ILE A 120 3.69 -9.30 -6.31
C ILE A 120 3.68 -8.20 -5.26
N LEU A 121 3.08 -7.07 -5.60
CA LEU A 121 2.77 -6.01 -4.65
C LEU A 121 1.38 -6.26 -4.06
N VAL A 122 1.29 -6.43 -2.75
CA VAL A 122 0.02 -6.48 -2.03
C VAL A 122 -0.14 -5.20 -1.24
N TYR A 123 -1.11 -4.40 -1.63
CA TYR A 123 -1.37 -3.11 -1.01
C TYR A 123 -2.62 -3.19 -0.12
N GLN A 124 -2.43 -2.92 1.17
CA GLN A 124 -3.54 -2.76 2.12
C GLN A 124 -4.19 -1.40 1.90
N VAL A 125 -5.42 -1.40 1.42
CA VAL A 125 -6.18 -0.17 1.18
C VAL A 125 -6.63 0.43 2.51
N PRO A 126 -6.14 1.61 2.89
CA PRO A 126 -6.61 2.30 4.07
C PRO A 126 -7.99 2.91 3.84
N MET A 127 -8.66 3.26 4.91
CA MET A 127 -9.86 4.07 4.84
C MET A 127 -9.49 5.47 4.36
N PRO A 128 -10.16 6.01 3.30
CA PRO A 128 -9.80 7.30 2.74
C PRO A 128 -9.92 8.44 3.75
N GLU A 129 -8.88 9.23 3.93
CA GLU A 129 -8.94 10.41 4.81
C GLU A 129 -10.06 11.39 4.43
N PRO A 130 -10.31 11.71 3.14
CA PRO A 130 -11.40 12.59 2.76
C PRO A 130 -12.76 12.12 3.25
N LEU A 131 -12.96 10.81 3.39
CA LEU A 131 -14.21 10.26 3.89
C LEU A 131 -14.45 10.64 5.36
N PHE A 132 -13.41 10.69 6.20
CA PHE A 132 -13.52 11.15 7.59
C PHE A 132 -13.86 12.63 7.72
N ARG A 133 -13.42 13.44 6.76
CA ARG A 133 -13.76 14.88 6.76
C ARG A 133 -15.21 15.12 6.39
N LEU A 134 -15.76 14.25 5.54
CA LEU A 134 -17.17 14.33 5.11
C LEU A 134 -18.12 13.72 6.12
N GLU A 135 -17.73 12.62 6.72
CA GLU A 135 -18.53 11.90 7.71
C GLU A 135 -17.68 11.67 8.97
N PRO A 136 -17.75 12.58 9.95
CA PRO A 136 -16.93 12.49 11.16
C PRO A 136 -17.36 11.35 12.11
N ARG A 137 -18.53 10.77 11.92
CA ARG A 137 -18.99 9.64 12.73
C ARG A 137 -18.24 8.36 12.32
N VAL A 138 -17.31 7.92 13.14
CA VAL A 138 -16.42 6.78 12.85
C VAL A 138 -17.18 5.51 12.45
N ALA A 139 -18.32 5.23 13.07
CA ALA A 139 -19.12 4.05 12.74
C ALA A 139 -19.68 4.13 11.32
N GLU A 140 -20.18 5.29 10.93
CA GLU A 140 -20.74 5.52 9.61
C GLU A 140 -19.66 5.55 8.53
N THR A 141 -18.53 6.18 8.80
CA THR A 141 -17.37 6.15 7.90
C THR A 141 -16.91 4.72 7.63
N LYS A 142 -16.85 3.88 8.68
CA LYS A 142 -16.54 2.45 8.53
C LYS A 142 -17.57 1.72 7.69
N ARG A 143 -18.85 2.06 7.84
CA ARG A 143 -19.95 1.47 7.05
C ARG A 143 -19.84 1.86 5.58
N LEU A 144 -19.69 3.16 5.29
CA LEU A 144 -19.52 3.66 3.92
C LEU A 144 -18.30 3.03 3.24
N HIS A 145 -17.18 2.99 3.95
CA HIS A 145 -15.98 2.32 3.44
C HIS A 145 -16.23 0.82 3.22
N ALA A 146 -16.93 0.13 4.13
CA ALA A 146 -17.30 -1.28 3.98
C ALA A 146 -18.18 -1.54 2.75
N MET A 147 -19.04 -0.62 2.41
CA MET A 147 -19.92 -0.71 1.23
C MET A 147 -19.26 -0.22 -0.06
N ALA A 148 -18.04 0.32 0.01
CA ALA A 148 -17.39 1.06 -1.07
C ALA A 148 -18.26 2.21 -1.60
N ASP A 149 -18.98 2.85 -0.70
CA ASP A 149 -19.83 4.01 -1.01
C ASP A 149 -19.01 5.29 -0.84
N TYR A 150 -18.41 5.72 -1.95
CA TYR A 150 -17.57 6.91 -2.01
C TYR A 150 -18.20 8.06 -2.78
N GLY A 151 -19.50 8.00 -3.04
CA GLY A 151 -20.21 9.00 -3.83
C GLY A 151 -20.02 10.41 -3.28
N LEU A 152 -20.22 10.62 -1.98
CA LEU A 152 -20.00 11.91 -1.33
C LEU A 152 -18.55 12.39 -1.41
N MET A 153 -17.58 11.48 -1.31
CA MET A 153 -16.17 11.82 -1.43
C MET A 153 -15.84 12.32 -2.84
N HIS A 154 -16.34 11.65 -3.87
CA HIS A 154 -16.12 12.08 -5.25
C HIS A 154 -16.76 13.43 -5.55
N VAL A 155 -17.99 13.66 -5.06
CA VAL A 155 -18.66 14.98 -5.19
C VAL A 155 -17.81 16.06 -4.52
N ARG A 156 -17.28 15.80 -3.33
CA ARG A 156 -16.44 16.75 -2.62
C ARG A 156 -15.13 17.05 -3.33
N LEU A 157 -14.46 16.02 -3.86
CA LEU A 157 -13.26 16.21 -4.67
C LEU A 157 -13.54 17.07 -5.90
N TYR A 158 -14.68 16.83 -6.57
CA TYR A 158 -15.10 17.66 -7.70
C TYR A 158 -15.38 19.11 -7.28
N GLU A 159 -16.04 19.34 -6.15
CA GLU A 159 -16.26 20.68 -5.61
C GLU A 159 -14.94 21.40 -5.29
N ASP A 160 -13.95 20.70 -4.75
CA ASP A 160 -12.63 21.28 -4.46
C ASP A 160 -11.93 21.71 -5.74
N ILE A 161 -11.99 20.91 -6.81
CA ILE A 161 -11.47 21.28 -8.13
C ILE A 161 -12.20 22.50 -8.67
N ALA A 162 -13.54 22.50 -8.62
CA ALA A 162 -14.34 23.61 -9.13
C ALA A 162 -14.10 24.94 -8.39
N ARG A 163 -13.80 24.87 -7.09
CA ARG A 163 -13.56 26.07 -6.25
C ARG A 163 -12.13 26.57 -6.27
N HIS A 164 -11.18 25.67 -6.28
CA HIS A 164 -9.78 25.98 -6.00
C HIS A 164 -8.85 25.70 -7.20
N GLY A 165 -9.35 25.10 -8.27
CA GLY A 165 -8.55 24.71 -9.41
C GLY A 165 -7.66 23.50 -9.19
N HIS A 166 -7.68 22.90 -8.01
CA HIS A 166 -6.87 21.74 -7.67
C HIS A 166 -7.48 20.98 -6.49
N ILE A 167 -7.04 19.74 -6.31
CA ILE A 167 -7.35 18.98 -5.11
C ILE A 167 -6.33 19.32 -4.02
N ALA A 168 -6.83 19.75 -2.87
CA ALA A 168 -5.99 20.16 -1.74
C ALA A 168 -5.38 19.00 -0.94
N ILE A 169 -5.58 17.75 -1.38
CA ILE A 169 -5.18 16.53 -0.67
C ILE A 169 -4.13 15.78 -1.48
N SER A 170 -3.03 15.36 -0.85
CA SER A 170 -1.86 14.78 -1.51
C SER A 170 -2.04 13.32 -1.98
N TYR A 171 -3.13 12.63 -1.63
CA TYR A 171 -3.38 11.23 -1.96
C TYR A 171 -4.89 10.93 -2.03
N ASN A 172 -5.25 9.69 -2.35
CA ASN A 172 -6.64 9.18 -2.44
C ASN A 172 -7.40 9.59 -3.69
N TYR A 173 -6.71 9.70 -4.78
CA TYR A 173 -7.38 9.99 -6.05
C TYR A 173 -7.84 8.75 -6.75
N PRO A 174 -8.97 8.87 -7.47
CA PRO A 174 -9.31 7.90 -8.49
C PRO A 174 -8.17 7.79 -9.52
N VAL A 175 -7.86 6.57 -9.92
CA VAL A 175 -6.96 6.30 -11.03
C VAL A 175 -7.69 5.53 -12.13
N MET A 176 -7.43 5.87 -13.37
CA MET A 176 -7.95 5.16 -14.52
C MET A 176 -7.07 3.96 -14.82
N VAL A 177 -7.69 2.81 -15.05
CA VAL A 177 -7.01 1.58 -15.41
C VAL A 177 -7.42 1.20 -16.84
N ASN A 178 -6.46 1.13 -17.75
CA ASN A 178 -6.67 0.91 -19.20
C ASN A 178 -7.69 1.89 -19.83
N GLY A 179 -7.80 3.10 -19.30
CA GLY A 179 -8.73 4.12 -19.79
C GLY A 179 -10.21 3.83 -19.56
N ARG A 180 -10.55 2.77 -18.84
CA ARG A 180 -11.94 2.33 -18.64
C ARG A 180 -12.38 2.29 -17.19
N TYR A 181 -11.55 1.76 -16.32
CA TYR A 181 -11.90 1.53 -14.91
C TYR A 181 -11.27 2.59 -14.03
N LEU A 182 -12.08 3.06 -13.12
CA LEU A 182 -11.67 3.99 -12.10
C LEU A 182 -11.48 3.22 -10.79
N MET A 183 -10.24 3.08 -10.38
CA MET A 183 -9.91 2.52 -9.08
C MET A 183 -10.10 3.60 -8.01
N ALA A 184 -11.21 3.53 -7.32
CA ALA A 184 -11.60 4.54 -6.34
C ALA A 184 -11.97 3.89 -4.99
N PRO A 185 -11.45 4.40 -3.88
CA PRO A 185 -10.39 5.43 -3.85
C PRO A 185 -9.05 4.83 -4.26
N SER A 186 -8.15 5.64 -4.79
CA SER A 186 -6.75 5.21 -4.89
C SER A 186 -6.17 5.14 -3.48
N PRO A 187 -5.64 3.99 -3.04
CA PRO A 187 -5.03 3.88 -1.72
C PRO A 187 -3.63 4.46 -1.66
N ILE A 188 -3.12 4.93 -2.79
CA ILE A 188 -1.73 5.31 -2.98
C ILE A 188 -1.62 6.82 -2.97
N PRO A 189 -0.65 7.40 -2.26
CA PRO A 189 -0.36 8.82 -2.30
C PRO A 189 -0.16 9.32 -3.74
N ALA A 190 -0.62 10.52 -4.03
CA ALA A 190 -0.58 11.07 -5.40
C ALA A 190 0.81 11.01 -6.04
N PHE A 191 1.88 11.25 -5.26
CA PHE A 191 3.26 11.19 -5.75
C PHE A 191 3.75 9.75 -6.03
N ASP A 192 3.09 8.72 -5.53
CA ASP A 192 3.39 7.31 -5.82
C ASP A 192 2.54 6.75 -6.98
N ASN A 193 1.44 7.42 -7.36
CA ASN A 193 0.59 6.98 -8.46
C ASN A 193 1.35 6.71 -9.78
N PRO A 194 2.34 7.53 -10.18
CA PRO A 194 3.10 7.26 -11.40
C PRO A 194 3.87 5.93 -11.38
N LYS A 195 4.23 5.42 -10.19
CA LYS A 195 4.90 4.13 -10.05
C LYS A 195 4.01 2.94 -10.42
N MET A 196 2.69 3.13 -10.46
CA MET A 196 1.75 2.09 -10.83
C MET A 196 1.65 1.89 -12.35
N ASP A 197 1.90 2.94 -13.13
CA ASP A 197 1.76 2.86 -14.58
C ASP A 197 2.78 1.88 -15.16
N ARG A 198 2.27 0.90 -15.91
CA ARG A 198 3.08 -0.12 -16.58
C ARG A 198 4.05 -0.86 -15.67
N MET A 199 3.77 -0.93 -14.38
CA MET A 199 4.59 -1.67 -13.43
C MET A 199 4.71 -3.14 -13.87
N PRO A 200 5.93 -3.73 -13.91
CA PRO A 200 6.11 -5.11 -14.34
C PRO A 200 5.62 -6.14 -13.31
N ALA A 201 5.40 -5.74 -12.07
CA ALA A 201 4.87 -6.59 -11.01
C ALA A 201 3.34 -6.62 -11.01
N LEU A 202 2.75 -7.74 -10.56
CA LEU A 202 1.32 -7.82 -10.28
C LEU A 202 0.99 -6.98 -9.05
N GLN A 203 0.02 -6.08 -9.16
CA GLN A 203 -0.44 -5.25 -8.07
C GLN A 203 -1.81 -5.74 -7.58
N LEU A 204 -1.90 -6.10 -6.31
CA LEU A 204 -3.12 -6.56 -5.65
C LEU A 204 -3.49 -5.59 -4.52
N PHE A 205 -4.73 -5.14 -4.51
CA PHE A 205 -5.24 -4.19 -3.54
C PHE A 205 -6.30 -4.86 -2.70
N GLY A 206 -5.99 -5.07 -1.42
CA GLY A 206 -6.91 -5.63 -0.44
C GLY A 206 -7.59 -4.51 0.36
N ALA A 207 -8.87 -4.30 0.11
CA ALA A 207 -9.63 -3.30 0.84
C ALA A 207 -10.06 -3.85 2.21
N GLY A 208 -9.54 -3.29 3.24
CA GLY A 208 -9.74 -3.47 4.66
C GLY A 208 -10.82 -4.44 5.11
N ARG A 209 -11.85 -3.90 5.73
CA ARG A 209 -12.95 -4.69 6.29
C ARG A 209 -13.99 -5.14 5.27
N GLU A 210 -13.99 -4.52 4.09
CA GLU A 210 -14.97 -4.82 3.04
C GLU A 210 -14.74 -6.14 2.34
N LYS A 211 -13.58 -6.76 2.59
CA LYS A 211 -13.23 -8.02 1.95
C LYS A 211 -13.39 -7.92 0.43
N ARG A 212 -12.76 -6.90 -0.15
CA ARG A 212 -12.74 -6.65 -1.58
C ARG A 212 -11.32 -6.62 -2.09
N ILE A 213 -11.15 -7.11 -3.31
CA ILE A 213 -9.87 -7.11 -4.02
C ILE A 213 -10.07 -6.44 -5.36
N TYR A 214 -9.13 -5.61 -5.74
CA TYR A 214 -8.91 -5.23 -7.11
C TYR A 214 -7.44 -5.41 -7.47
N ALA A 215 -7.19 -5.63 -8.75
CA ALA A 215 -5.87 -5.94 -9.24
C ALA A 215 -5.50 -5.06 -10.44
N VAL A 216 -4.22 -4.81 -10.56
CA VAL A 216 -3.61 -4.23 -11.74
C VAL A 216 -2.55 -5.22 -12.22
N PRO A 217 -2.81 -5.96 -13.32
CA PRO A 217 -1.86 -6.88 -13.91
C PRO A 217 -0.58 -6.15 -14.37
N PRO A 218 0.53 -6.88 -14.56
CA PRO A 218 1.75 -6.31 -15.12
C PRO A 218 1.50 -5.54 -16.42
N TYR A 219 2.24 -4.46 -16.61
CA TYR A 219 2.23 -3.61 -17.81
C TYR A 219 0.88 -2.95 -18.14
N THR A 220 -0.04 -2.93 -17.18
CA THR A 220 -1.33 -2.26 -17.34
C THR A 220 -1.13 -0.73 -17.30
N ALA A 221 -1.81 -0.02 -18.20
CA ALA A 221 -1.83 1.44 -18.17
C ALA A 221 -2.65 1.94 -16.97
N VAL A 222 -2.00 2.70 -16.09
CA VAL A 222 -2.62 3.32 -14.91
C VAL A 222 -2.27 4.79 -14.91
N ARG A 223 -3.29 5.62 -14.84
CA ARG A 223 -3.12 7.08 -14.81
C ARG A 223 -4.01 7.68 -13.74
N SER A 224 -3.50 8.66 -13.01
CA SER A 224 -4.34 9.50 -12.18
C SER A 224 -5.42 10.15 -13.03
N LEU A 225 -6.58 10.35 -12.44
CA LEU A 225 -7.63 11.10 -13.11
C LEU A 225 -7.10 12.52 -13.36
N ASP A 226 -7.04 12.86 -14.62
CA ASP A 226 -6.51 14.13 -15.10
C ASP A 226 -7.66 15.02 -15.52
N PHE A 227 -7.62 16.26 -15.06
CA PHE A 227 -8.53 17.31 -15.51
C PHE A 227 -7.69 18.32 -16.30
N GLU A 228 -8.02 18.54 -17.54
CA GLU A 228 -7.24 19.40 -18.45
C GLU A 228 -6.89 20.77 -17.83
N ASP A 229 -7.83 21.34 -17.08
CA ASP A 229 -7.68 22.67 -16.46
C ASP A 229 -7.06 22.62 -15.05
N HIS A 230 -6.97 21.42 -14.43
CA HIS A 230 -6.60 21.27 -13.03
C HIS A 230 -5.80 19.99 -12.79
N PRO A 231 -4.54 19.92 -13.24
CA PRO A 231 -3.69 18.76 -13.04
C PRO A 231 -3.41 18.53 -11.56
N PHE A 232 -3.36 17.25 -11.19
CA PHE A 232 -2.96 16.86 -9.84
C PHE A 232 -1.45 16.97 -9.69
N GLU A 233 -1.00 17.81 -8.79
CA GLU A 233 0.39 17.88 -8.40
C GLU A 233 0.60 17.26 -7.02
N PRO A 234 1.51 16.29 -6.89
CA PRO A 234 1.84 15.73 -5.59
C PRO A 234 2.56 16.75 -4.72
N VAL A 235 2.10 16.89 -3.48
CA VAL A 235 2.81 17.71 -2.49
C VAL A 235 3.95 16.89 -1.92
N ARG A 236 5.19 17.35 -2.12
CA ARG A 236 6.39 16.76 -1.56
C ARG A 236 7.02 17.68 -0.53
N ALA A 237 7.63 17.10 0.48
CA ALA A 237 8.44 17.86 1.41
C ALA A 237 9.60 18.54 0.65
N LYS A 238 9.80 19.85 0.85
CA LYS A 238 10.93 20.60 0.28
C LYS A 238 12.20 20.35 1.10
N ALA A 239 12.49 19.10 1.39
CA ALA A 239 13.61 18.67 2.22
C ALA A 239 14.44 17.63 1.46
N ALA A 240 15.58 17.26 2.05
CA ALA A 240 16.39 16.15 1.59
C ALA A 240 16.59 15.16 2.74
N CYS A 241 16.73 13.90 2.41
CA CYS A 241 17.11 12.89 3.39
C CYS A 241 18.47 13.24 4.01
N ALA A 242 18.50 13.31 5.34
CA ALA A 242 19.73 13.64 6.06
C ALA A 242 20.84 12.59 5.90
N LEU A 243 20.50 11.36 5.52
CA LEU A 243 21.46 10.26 5.34
C LEU A 243 21.97 10.17 3.90
N CYS A 244 21.09 10.12 2.90
CA CYS A 244 21.47 9.86 1.50
C CYS A 244 21.28 11.06 0.56
N GLY A 245 20.77 12.19 1.05
CA GLY A 245 20.56 13.39 0.25
C GLY A 245 19.41 13.31 -0.76
N SER A 246 18.64 12.22 -0.81
CA SER A 246 17.50 12.09 -1.72
C SER A 246 16.45 13.16 -1.45
N ARG A 247 15.92 13.73 -2.55
CA ARG A 247 14.79 14.69 -2.54
C ARG A 247 13.55 14.13 -3.23
N GLU A 248 13.68 12.96 -3.81
CA GLU A 248 12.64 12.34 -4.65
C GLU A 248 11.93 11.19 -3.95
N SER A 249 12.57 10.59 -2.94
CA SER A 249 11.96 9.58 -2.09
C SER A 249 10.97 10.21 -1.11
N TYR A 250 10.10 9.38 -0.56
CA TYR A 250 9.28 9.82 0.56
C TYR A 250 10.14 9.96 1.81
N LEU A 251 9.92 11.05 2.52
CA LEU A 251 10.70 11.40 3.68
C LEU A 251 9.82 11.41 4.93
N ASP A 252 10.24 10.65 5.93
CA ASP A 252 9.69 10.74 7.28
C ASP A 252 10.35 11.89 8.03
N GLU A 253 9.53 12.64 8.75
CA GLU A 253 10.00 13.70 9.64
C GLU A 253 10.33 13.12 11.03
N VAL A 254 11.54 13.32 11.48
CA VAL A 254 12.02 12.86 12.78
C VAL A 254 12.35 14.07 13.66
N VAL A 255 11.77 14.12 14.85
CA VAL A 255 12.12 15.12 15.87
C VAL A 255 13.44 14.72 16.52
N THR A 256 14.43 15.60 16.50
CA THR A 256 15.80 15.31 16.92
C THR A 256 16.11 15.75 18.35
N ASP A 257 15.34 16.69 18.89
CA ASP A 257 15.53 17.21 20.24
C ASP A 257 14.24 17.78 20.84
N ASP A 258 14.27 18.06 22.13
CA ASP A 258 13.14 18.63 22.89
C ASP A 258 12.82 20.10 22.51
N ARG A 259 13.65 20.73 21.68
CA ARG A 259 13.47 22.12 21.20
C ARG A 259 12.79 22.18 19.85
N GLY A 260 12.36 21.01 19.32
CA GLY A 260 11.66 20.90 18.05
C GLY A 260 12.57 20.87 16.83
N GLY A 261 13.85 20.51 17.02
CA GLY A 261 14.74 20.19 15.90
C GLY A 261 14.17 19.06 15.06
N ARG A 262 14.27 19.17 13.75
CA ARG A 262 13.67 18.23 12.81
C ARG A 262 14.67 17.82 11.76
N MET A 263 14.65 16.54 11.40
CA MET A 263 15.35 15.99 10.24
C MET A 263 14.41 15.16 9.39
N PHE A 264 14.77 14.92 8.16
CA PHE A 264 14.01 14.10 7.25
C PHE A 264 14.84 12.89 6.84
N LEU A 265 14.26 11.71 6.87
CA LEU A 265 14.89 10.43 6.49
C LEU A 265 14.02 9.73 5.45
N CYS A 266 14.65 8.97 4.55
CA CYS A 266 13.89 8.10 3.66
C CYS A 266 13.11 7.07 4.48
N SER A 267 11.85 6.87 4.14
CA SER A 267 11.02 5.82 4.74
C SER A 267 11.37 4.42 4.22
N ASP A 268 12.03 4.30 3.08
CA ASP A 268 12.57 3.06 2.52
C ASP A 268 14.05 2.97 2.89
N THR A 269 14.37 2.09 3.86
CA THR A 269 15.73 1.95 4.40
C THR A 269 16.68 1.29 3.43
N ASP A 270 16.19 0.36 2.60
CA ASP A 270 16.97 -0.31 1.56
C ASP A 270 17.41 0.69 0.48
N TYR A 271 16.46 1.43 -0.08
CA TYR A 271 16.74 2.51 -1.03
C TYR A 271 17.73 3.54 -0.47
N CYS A 272 17.54 3.93 0.79
CA CYS A 272 18.43 4.88 1.45
C CYS A 272 19.86 4.34 1.56
N GLY A 273 20.01 3.09 1.96
CA GLY A 273 21.31 2.42 2.10
C GLY A 273 22.04 2.28 0.75
N GLU A 274 21.34 1.89 -0.30
CA GLU A 274 21.92 1.80 -1.66
C GLU A 274 22.49 3.15 -2.13
N ARG A 275 21.71 4.23 -1.90
CA ARG A 275 22.15 5.59 -2.25
C ARG A 275 23.34 6.08 -1.43
N GLN A 276 23.39 5.77 -0.13
CA GLN A 276 24.54 6.10 0.70
C GLN A 276 25.81 5.40 0.19
N ALA A 277 25.70 4.11 -0.15
CA ALA A 277 26.82 3.34 -0.70
C ALA A 277 27.28 3.89 -2.06
N ALA A 278 26.37 4.38 -2.89
CA ALA A 278 26.72 5.02 -4.17
C ALA A 278 27.49 6.33 -3.95
N VAL A 279 26.99 7.21 -3.08
CA VAL A 279 27.66 8.48 -2.75
C VAL A 279 29.07 8.26 -2.18
N GLN A 280 29.24 7.22 -1.34
CA GLN A 280 30.56 6.88 -0.78
C GLN A 280 31.54 6.38 -1.84
N ARG A 281 31.08 5.65 -2.86
CA ARG A 281 31.92 5.21 -3.98
C ARG A 281 32.39 6.38 -4.85
N ASP A 282 31.45 7.28 -5.19
CA ASP A 282 31.76 8.47 -6.01
C ASP A 282 32.72 9.45 -5.31
N ALA A 283 32.72 9.46 -3.96
CA ALA A 283 33.63 10.29 -3.17
C ALA A 283 35.03 9.67 -2.97
N ALA A 284 35.21 8.38 -3.31
CA ALA A 284 36.46 7.64 -3.19
C ALA A 284 37.22 7.55 -4.52
N GLU A 285 36.62 7.94 -5.63
CA GLU A 285 37.22 8.13 -6.97
C GLU A 285 37.68 9.57 -7.17
#